data_3fda1f119a4508691f022d5fd5da8e34
#
_entry.id   3fda1f119a4508691f022d5fd5da8e34
#
_cell.length_a   1.000
_cell.length_b   1.000
_cell.length_c   1.000
_cell.angle_alpha   90.00
_cell.angle_beta   90.00
_cell.angle_gamma   90.00
#
_symmetry.space_group_name_H-M   'P 1'
#
loop_
_entity.id
_entity.type
_entity.pdbx_description
1 polymer ?
#
loop_
_entity_poly.entity_id
_entity_poly.type
_entity_poly.pdbx_seq_one_letter_code
_entity_poly.pdbx_strand_id
1 'polypeptide(L)' 'MRRYRKYLEELGCKCARTKGGHEHWTRADLNRPITLQSHIDPVPEFIVRQHLRYLGMEREQFEKHFGR' A
#
# COMPACT_ATOMS: atom_id res chain seq x y z
N MET A 1 1.99 -10.23 -2.15
CA MET A 1 0.96 -9.46 -1.43
C MET A 1 1.16 -9.39 0.07
N ARG A 2 1.56 -10.49 0.71
CA ARG A 2 1.80 -10.48 2.16
C ARG A 2 2.85 -9.44 2.59
N ARG A 3 3.94 -9.37 1.86
CA ARG A 3 5.02 -8.40 2.17
C ARG A 3 4.52 -6.96 2.00
N TYR A 4 3.67 -6.73 1.02
CA TYR A 4 3.14 -5.41 0.77
C TYR A 4 2.21 -4.97 1.90
N ARG A 5 1.36 -5.88 2.39
CA ARG A 5 0.48 -5.60 3.51
C ARG A 5 1.30 -5.26 4.76
N LYS A 6 2.35 -6.04 5.01
CA LYS A 6 3.23 -5.78 6.14
C LYS A 6 3.90 -4.42 6.01
N TYR A 7 4.29 -4.06 4.81
CA TYR A 7 4.89 -2.76 4.53
C TYR A 7 3.91 -1.63 4.90
N LEU A 8 2.65 -1.76 4.51
CA LEU A 8 1.65 -0.77 4.88
C LEU A 8 1.45 -0.68 6.39
N GLU A 9 1.46 -1.82 7.08
CA GLU A 9 1.34 -1.84 8.53
C GLU A 9 2.51 -1.12 9.20
N GLU A 10 3.71 -1.33 8.68
CA GLU A 10 4.91 -0.67 9.23
C GLU A 10 4.87 0.84 9.01
N LEU A 11 4.16 1.29 8.00
CA LEU A 11 3.96 2.70 7.74
C LEU A 11 2.84 3.31 8.58
N GLY A 12 2.20 2.50 9.43
CA GLY A 12 1.13 2.96 10.29
C GLY A 12 -0.26 2.87 9.68
N CYS A 13 -0.38 2.21 8.54
CA CYS A 13 -1.69 2.04 7.90
C CYS A 13 -2.43 0.85 8.51
N LYS A 14 -3.75 0.91 8.44
CA LYS A 14 -4.61 -0.17 8.90
C LYS A 14 -5.62 -0.49 7.81
N CYS A 15 -5.96 -1.77 7.69
CA CYS A 15 -7.01 -2.19 6.79
C CYS A 15 -8.35 -1.81 7.42
N ALA A 16 -8.97 -0.77 6.90
CA ALA A 16 -10.22 -0.26 7.44
C ALA A 16 -11.40 -1.14 7.08
N ARG A 17 -11.36 -1.73 5.89
CA ARG A 17 -12.41 -2.67 5.49
C ARG A 17 -11.97 -3.45 4.26
N THR A 18 -12.63 -4.58 4.05
CA THR A 18 -12.41 -5.45 2.90
C THR A 18 -13.76 -5.72 2.26
N LYS A 19 -13.83 -5.58 0.94
CA LYS A 19 -15.06 -5.86 0.23
C LYS A 19 -14.74 -6.41 -1.15
N GLY A 20 -15.24 -7.63 -1.44
CA GLY A 20 -15.11 -8.21 -2.77
C GLY A 20 -13.67 -8.30 -3.28
N GLY A 21 -12.73 -8.61 -2.43
CA GLY A 21 -11.33 -8.70 -2.83
C GLY A 21 -10.59 -7.38 -2.86
N HIS A 22 -11.27 -6.29 -2.50
CA HIS A 22 -10.62 -4.98 -2.37
C HIS A 22 -10.41 -4.68 -0.90
N GLU A 23 -9.17 -4.36 -0.54
CA GLU A 23 -8.81 -3.95 0.81
C GLU A 23 -8.54 -2.46 0.82
N HIS A 24 -9.18 -1.76 1.74
CA HIS A 24 -9.02 -0.31 1.88
C HIS A 24 -8.20 -0.02 3.12
N TRP A 25 -6.97 0.44 2.90
CA TRP A 25 -6.04 0.75 3.98
C TRP A 25 -6.00 2.24 4.21
N THR A 26 -5.98 2.64 5.47
CA THR A 26 -6.01 4.05 5.81
C THR A 26 -5.04 4.39 6.93
N ARG A 27 -4.70 5.66 7.03
CA ARG A 27 -3.88 6.23 8.09
C ARG A 27 -4.43 7.63 8.34
N ALA A 28 -4.33 8.11 9.60
CA ALA A 28 -4.97 9.36 10.01
C ALA A 28 -4.64 10.57 9.14
N ASP A 29 -3.43 10.60 8.58
CA ASP A 29 -2.97 11.73 7.78
C ASP A 29 -3.22 11.58 6.28
N LEU A 30 -3.80 10.44 5.86
CA LEU A 30 -4.05 10.21 4.44
C LEU A 30 -5.39 10.82 4.02
N ASN A 31 -5.37 11.53 2.90
CA ASN A 31 -6.59 12.10 2.34
C ASN A 31 -7.41 11.05 1.62
N ARG A 32 -6.78 9.97 1.18
CA ARG A 32 -7.45 8.90 0.45
C ARG A 32 -6.97 7.55 0.94
N PRO A 33 -7.84 6.54 0.95
CA PRO A 33 -7.42 5.21 1.33
C PRO A 33 -6.54 4.59 0.25
N ILE A 34 -5.66 3.70 0.68
CA ILE A 34 -4.84 2.91 -0.23
C ILE A 34 -5.61 1.63 -0.51
N THR A 35 -5.96 1.41 -1.77
CA THR A 35 -6.75 0.26 -2.16
C THR A 35 -5.87 -0.83 -2.74
N LEU A 36 -5.97 -2.04 -2.18
CA LEU A 36 -5.29 -3.23 -2.68
C LEU A 36 -6.32 -4.19 -3.22
N GLN A 37 -6.01 -4.78 -4.36
CA GLN A 37 -6.83 -5.85 -4.93
C GLN A 37 -6.17 -7.16 -4.57
N SER A 38 -6.74 -7.88 -3.62
CA SER A 38 -6.10 -9.07 -3.04
C SER A 38 -5.89 -10.21 -4.04
N HIS A 39 -6.64 -10.21 -5.14
CA HIS A 39 -6.50 -11.24 -6.17
C HIS A 39 -5.45 -10.90 -7.24
N ILE A 40 -4.86 -9.71 -7.16
CA ILE A 40 -3.81 -9.28 -8.10
C ILE A 40 -2.48 -9.25 -7.37
N ASP A 41 -1.61 -10.18 -7.72
CA ASP A 41 -0.31 -10.34 -7.07
C ASP A 41 0.71 -10.75 -8.12
N PRO A 42 1.81 -10.01 -8.26
CA PRO A 42 2.25 -8.89 -7.44
C PRO A 42 1.48 -7.59 -7.73
N VAL A 43 1.62 -6.63 -6.82
CA VAL A 43 0.98 -5.32 -7.00
C VAL A 43 1.56 -4.64 -8.23
N PRO A 44 0.73 -4.23 -9.20
CA PRO A 44 1.21 -3.60 -10.42
C PRO A 44 2.01 -2.33 -10.14
N GLU A 45 2.99 -2.05 -10.98
CA GLU A 45 3.90 -0.93 -10.81
C GLU A 45 3.15 0.40 -10.73
N PHE A 46 2.15 0.62 -11.58
CA PHE A 46 1.43 1.89 -11.57
C PHE A 46 0.63 2.08 -10.29
N ILE A 47 0.19 0.98 -9.68
CA ILE A 47 -0.52 1.04 -8.40
C ILE A 47 0.46 1.39 -7.28
N VAL A 48 1.66 0.81 -7.32
CA VAL A 48 2.70 1.14 -6.35
C VAL A 48 3.02 2.63 -6.41
N ARG A 49 3.17 3.18 -7.60
CA ARG A 49 3.45 4.61 -7.77
C ARG A 49 2.34 5.47 -7.18
N GLN A 50 1.10 5.06 -7.37
CA GLN A 50 -0.04 5.79 -6.84
C GLN A 50 -0.01 5.79 -5.31
N HIS A 51 0.25 4.62 -4.72
CA HIS A 51 0.33 4.49 -3.27
C HIS A 51 1.45 5.34 -2.68
N LEU A 52 2.61 5.34 -3.32
CA LEU A 52 3.74 6.15 -2.85
C LEU A 52 3.39 7.62 -2.87
N ARG A 53 2.65 8.05 -3.89
CA ARG A 53 2.20 9.43 -3.99
C ARG A 53 1.27 9.79 -2.84
N TYR A 54 0.32 8.91 -2.53
CA TYR A 54 -0.62 9.15 -1.43
C TYR A 54 0.10 9.19 -0.08
N LEU A 55 1.13 8.35 0.07
CA LEU A 55 1.91 8.28 1.31
C LEU A 55 2.96 9.38 1.41
N GLY A 56 3.19 10.13 0.34
CA GLY A 56 4.21 11.16 0.33
C GLY A 56 5.62 10.59 0.39
N MET A 57 5.82 9.41 -0.16
CA MET A 57 7.10 8.72 -0.10
C MET A 57 7.77 8.68 -1.47
N GLU A 58 9.10 8.62 -1.44
CA GLU A 58 9.87 8.45 -2.66
C GLU A 58 10.07 6.98 -2.96
N ARG A 59 10.20 6.67 -4.24
CA ARG A 59 10.41 5.30 -4.69
C ARG A 59 11.66 4.67 -4.05
N GLU A 60 12.68 5.46 -3.81
CA GLU A 60 13.91 4.98 -3.20
C GLU A 60 13.65 4.37 -1.83
N GLN A 61 12.78 5.00 -1.04
CA GLN A 61 12.43 4.50 0.28
C GLN A 61 11.71 3.15 0.18
N PHE A 62 10.83 3.04 -0.80
CA PHE A 62 10.11 1.79 -1.05
C PHE A 62 11.08 0.68 -1.45
N GLU A 63 12.00 0.97 -2.34
CA GLU A 63 12.95 -0.03 -2.83
C GLU A 63 13.87 -0.52 -1.72
N LYS A 64 14.29 0.37 -0.83
CA LYS A 64 15.11 -0.01 0.32
C LYS A 64 14.37 -1.01 1.20
N HIS A 65 13.09 -0.77 1.44
CA HIS A 65 12.30 -1.66 2.28
C HIS A 65 12.24 -3.07 1.72
N PHE A 66 12.16 -3.19 0.40
CA PHE A 66 12.05 -4.49 -0.25
C PHE A 66 13.40 -5.06 -0.71
N GLY A 67 14.50 -4.48 -0.25
CA GLY A 67 15.83 -5.03 -0.50
C GLY A 67 16.36 -4.79 -1.90
N ARG A 68 15.98 -3.71 -2.52
CA ARG A 68 16.44 -3.39 -3.87
C ARG A 68 17.16 -2.07 -3.95
#